data_9c8b4f50916ab9ff5d5c6c794d8dab04
#
_entry.id   9c8b4f50916ab9ff5d5c6c794d8dab04
#
_cell.length_a   1.000
_cell.length_b   1.000
_cell.length_c   1.000
_cell.angle_alpha   90.00
_cell.angle_beta   90.00
_cell.angle_gamma   90.00
#
_symmetry.space_group_name_H-M   'P 1'
#
loop_
_entity.id
_entity.type
_entity.pdbx_description
1 polymer ?
#
loop_
_entity_poly.entity_id
_entity_poly.type
_entity_poly.pdbx_seq_one_letter_code
_entity_poly.pdbx_strand_id
1 'polypeptide(L)'
;MPPVMVMGFVGGFVRHDNIVHSGVQLAQHLRRDYPSDVYVEVFENRRREKAHQEILRLLDTNHDGRLSVEERHSARIIIYGMSWGGAETVTLAEELEKDGIPMLLTIQVDSISKIRQNDAVIPSNVAEAINFYQPHGLLHGQPNIRAADRARTRIIGNLRFDYEDHPIKCDQYLWYDRVFAKSHTEIECDPSVWKQVELLIRSKLPPATPGTSTESRNP
;
A
#
# COMPACT_ATOMS: atom_id res chain seq x y z
N MET A 1 -11.32 18.89 7.63
CA MET A 1 -11.41 17.58 6.93
C MET A 1 -10.14 16.80 7.24
N PRO A 2 -10.23 15.49 7.47
CA PRO A 2 -9.03 14.69 7.67
C PRO A 2 -8.15 14.70 6.41
N PRO A 3 -6.83 14.49 6.54
CA PRO A 3 -5.93 14.39 5.40
C PRO A 3 -6.27 13.15 4.55
N VAL A 4 -5.79 13.12 3.32
CA VAL A 4 -5.74 11.85 2.58
C VAL A 4 -4.68 10.96 3.24
N MET A 5 -5.03 9.72 3.54
CA MET A 5 -4.14 8.79 4.25
C MET A 5 -3.58 7.75 3.28
N VAL A 6 -2.27 7.61 3.25
CA VAL A 6 -1.57 6.56 2.50
C VAL A 6 -0.80 5.69 3.49
N MET A 7 -1.29 4.46 3.69
CA MET A 7 -0.71 3.50 4.61
C MET A 7 0.02 2.41 3.84
N GLY A 8 1.31 2.23 4.12
CA GLY A 8 2.13 1.17 3.52
C GLY A 8 2.38 0.02 4.50
N PHE A 9 2.41 -1.22 4.02
CA PHE A 9 2.83 -2.38 4.80
C PHE A 9 4.01 -3.08 4.14
N VAL A 10 5.11 -3.23 4.88
CA VAL A 10 6.26 -4.03 4.44
C VAL A 10 6.07 -5.51 4.75
N GLY A 11 6.70 -6.36 3.93
CA GLY A 11 6.65 -7.81 4.06
C GLY A 11 7.57 -8.38 5.13
N GLY A 12 7.48 -9.69 5.36
CA GLY A 12 8.42 -10.45 6.18
C GLY A 12 8.76 -9.81 7.52
N PHE A 13 10.05 -9.79 7.82
CA PHE A 13 10.64 -9.16 9.01
C PHE A 13 11.26 -7.79 8.72
N VAL A 14 10.89 -7.18 7.59
CA VAL A 14 11.38 -5.87 7.16
C VAL A 14 10.91 -4.79 8.14
N ARG A 15 11.81 -3.85 8.45
CA ARG A 15 11.50 -2.67 9.25
C ARG A 15 10.85 -1.59 8.39
N HIS A 16 9.90 -0.87 8.95
CA HIS A 16 9.15 0.22 8.30
C HIS A 16 10.02 1.38 7.78
N ASP A 17 11.26 1.51 8.26
CA ASP A 17 12.22 2.55 7.89
C ASP A 17 13.36 2.06 6.98
N ASN A 18 13.35 0.79 6.55
CA ASN A 18 14.40 0.24 5.71
C ASN A 18 14.25 0.69 4.25
N ILE A 19 15.03 1.70 3.88
CA ILE A 19 15.02 2.34 2.55
C ILE A 19 15.52 1.45 1.40
N VAL A 20 16.02 0.25 1.65
CA VAL A 20 16.31 -0.74 0.60
C VAL A 20 15.02 -1.17 -0.09
N HIS A 21 13.92 -1.20 0.63
CA HIS A 21 12.63 -1.68 0.15
C HIS A 21 11.84 -0.59 -0.58
N SER A 22 11.38 -0.91 -1.79
CA SER A 22 10.74 0.05 -2.70
C SER A 22 9.47 0.68 -2.11
N GLY A 23 8.69 -0.08 -1.32
CA GLY A 23 7.51 0.48 -0.63
C GLY A 23 7.85 1.56 0.39
N VAL A 24 9.03 1.49 1.03
CA VAL A 24 9.52 2.54 1.95
C VAL A 24 10.01 3.75 1.17
N GLN A 25 10.72 3.54 0.05
CA GLN A 25 11.15 4.63 -0.84
C GLN A 25 9.95 5.40 -1.39
N LEU A 26 8.91 4.70 -1.83
CA LEU A 26 7.66 5.32 -2.28
C LEU A 26 7.06 6.23 -1.21
N ALA A 27 6.98 5.77 0.04
CA ALA A 27 6.48 6.60 1.13
C ALA A 27 7.32 7.87 1.34
N GLN A 28 8.65 7.79 1.19
CA GLN A 28 9.53 8.97 1.28
C GLN A 28 9.27 9.97 0.15
N HIS A 29 9.08 9.48 -1.09
CA HIS A 29 8.72 10.33 -2.22
C HIS A 29 7.39 11.05 -1.98
N LEU A 30 6.37 10.32 -1.53
CA LEU A 30 5.06 10.91 -1.25
C LEU A 30 5.12 11.94 -0.12
N ARG A 31 5.83 11.68 0.98
CA ARG A 31 6.00 12.66 2.08
C ARG A 31 6.69 13.93 1.62
N ARG A 32 7.70 13.82 0.75
CA ARG A 32 8.41 14.97 0.19
C ARG A 32 7.50 15.81 -0.71
N ASP A 33 6.70 15.16 -1.54
CA ASP A 33 5.90 15.81 -2.57
C ASP A 33 4.55 16.33 -2.04
N TYR A 34 4.09 15.82 -0.88
CA TYR A 34 2.83 16.18 -0.22
C TYR A 34 3.03 16.44 1.29
N PRO A 35 3.76 17.49 1.66
CA PRO A 35 4.15 17.69 3.07
C PRO A 35 3.01 18.04 4.02
N SER A 36 1.87 18.53 3.53
CA SER A 36 0.79 19.07 4.36
C SER A 36 -0.56 18.40 4.15
N ASP A 37 -0.85 17.90 2.96
CA ASP A 37 -2.21 17.50 2.56
C ASP A 37 -2.43 15.98 2.59
N VAL A 38 -1.35 15.22 2.71
CA VAL A 38 -1.37 13.76 2.68
C VAL A 38 -0.60 13.22 3.86
N TYR A 39 -1.26 12.40 4.66
CA TYR A 39 -0.60 11.64 5.71
C TYR A 39 -0.05 10.34 5.12
N VAL A 40 1.25 10.11 5.25
CA VAL A 40 1.91 8.91 4.71
C VAL A 40 2.66 8.19 5.79
N GLU A 41 2.33 6.94 6.06
CA GLU A 41 3.06 6.12 7.02
C GLU A 41 3.25 4.68 6.53
N VAL A 42 4.38 4.07 6.95
CA VAL A 42 4.71 2.67 6.65
C VAL A 42 4.76 1.88 7.96
N PHE A 43 4.16 0.71 7.94
CA PHE A 43 4.09 -0.20 9.08
C PHE A 43 4.73 -1.56 8.74
N GLU A 44 5.29 -2.22 9.73
CA GLU A 44 5.56 -3.65 9.60
C GLU A 44 4.23 -4.43 9.55
N ASN A 45 4.19 -5.51 8.80
CA ASN A 45 2.98 -6.33 8.64
C ASN A 45 2.38 -6.86 9.96
N ARG A 46 3.12 -6.84 11.06
CA ARG A 46 2.66 -7.20 12.42
C ARG A 46 2.09 -6.02 13.20
N ARG A 47 2.09 -4.82 12.64
CA ARG A 47 1.64 -3.58 13.27
C ARG A 47 0.31 -3.05 12.72
N ARG A 48 -0.51 -3.94 12.15
CA ARG A 48 -1.83 -3.57 11.59
C ARG A 48 -2.71 -2.82 12.59
N GLU A 49 -2.75 -3.30 13.83
CA GLU A 49 -3.50 -2.64 14.91
C GLU A 49 -3.10 -1.17 15.09
N LYS A 50 -1.80 -0.86 14.99
CA LYS A 50 -1.34 0.53 15.06
C LYS A 50 -1.80 1.35 13.87
N ALA A 51 -1.77 0.77 12.67
CA ALA A 51 -2.27 1.45 11.46
C ALA A 51 -3.77 1.73 11.59
N HIS A 52 -4.54 0.78 12.10
CA HIS A 52 -5.97 0.95 12.36
C HIS A 52 -6.23 2.09 13.36
N GLN A 53 -5.57 2.06 14.53
CA GLN A 53 -5.70 3.11 15.53
C GLN A 53 -5.30 4.49 15.02
N GLU A 54 -4.27 4.57 14.19
CA GLU A 54 -3.83 5.83 13.60
C GLU A 54 -4.86 6.39 12.60
N ILE A 55 -5.49 5.52 11.80
CA ILE A 55 -6.60 5.92 10.92
C ILE A 55 -7.76 6.49 11.75
N LEU A 56 -8.19 5.78 12.81
CA LEU A 56 -9.26 6.26 13.68
C LEU A 56 -8.93 7.61 14.32
N ARG A 57 -7.69 7.78 14.80
CA ARG A 57 -7.21 9.04 15.39
C ARG A 57 -7.23 10.20 14.39
N LEU A 58 -6.87 9.96 13.14
CA LEU A 58 -6.87 10.99 12.08
C LEU A 58 -8.27 11.36 11.61
N LEU A 59 -9.22 10.43 11.70
CA LEU A 59 -10.62 10.67 11.36
C LEU A 59 -11.38 11.39 12.46
N ASP A 60 -11.02 11.21 13.74
CA ASP A 60 -11.59 11.91 14.88
C ASP A 60 -11.13 13.38 14.90
N THR A 61 -11.82 14.19 14.09
CA THR A 61 -11.44 15.60 13.87
C THR A 61 -11.86 16.53 15.00
N ASN A 62 -12.84 16.13 15.81
CA ASN A 62 -13.34 16.87 16.96
C ASN A 62 -12.67 16.42 18.28
N HIS A 63 -11.88 15.32 18.24
CA HIS A 63 -11.15 14.74 19.36
C HIS A 63 -12.02 14.32 20.55
N ASP A 64 -13.24 13.83 20.27
CA ASP A 64 -14.15 13.34 21.31
C ASP A 64 -14.00 11.84 21.63
N GLY A 65 -13.10 11.16 20.90
CA GLY A 65 -12.79 9.74 21.05
C GLY A 65 -13.83 8.81 20.40
N ARG A 66 -14.70 9.35 19.54
CA ARG A 66 -15.72 8.59 18.81
C ARG A 66 -15.79 9.09 17.37
N LEU A 67 -16.06 8.20 16.44
CA LEU A 67 -16.28 8.61 15.05
C LEU A 67 -17.77 8.80 14.76
N SER A 68 -18.15 10.00 14.39
CA SER A 68 -19.48 10.31 13.82
C SER A 68 -19.64 9.66 12.44
N VAL A 69 -20.84 9.64 11.90
CA VAL A 69 -21.12 9.15 10.55
C VAL A 69 -20.39 10.00 9.50
N GLU A 70 -20.39 11.31 9.71
CA GLU A 70 -19.73 12.29 8.83
C GLU A 70 -18.21 12.09 8.79
N GLU A 71 -17.58 11.86 9.94
CA GLU A 71 -16.15 11.60 10.04
C GLU A 71 -15.75 10.30 9.34
N ARG A 72 -16.52 9.22 9.51
CA ARG A 72 -16.30 7.97 8.77
C ARG A 72 -16.41 8.17 7.27
N HIS A 73 -17.47 8.84 6.80
CA HIS A 73 -17.72 9.06 5.37
C HIS A 73 -16.74 10.06 4.74
N SER A 74 -16.05 10.89 5.54
CA SER A 74 -15.00 11.79 5.06
C SER A 74 -13.67 11.09 4.79
N ALA A 75 -13.55 9.81 5.13
CA ALA A 75 -12.33 9.03 4.98
C ALA A 75 -11.86 8.94 3.52
N ARG A 76 -10.57 9.23 3.32
CA ARG A 76 -9.87 9.11 2.04
C ARG A 76 -8.60 8.28 2.26
N ILE A 77 -8.76 6.96 2.22
CA ILE A 77 -7.71 6.01 2.61
C ILE A 77 -7.23 5.21 1.42
N ILE A 78 -5.92 5.12 1.28
CA ILE A 78 -5.20 4.27 0.32
C ILE A 78 -4.28 3.36 1.12
N ILE A 79 -4.31 2.06 0.85
CA ILE A 79 -3.40 1.12 1.49
C ILE A 79 -2.66 0.33 0.42
N TYR A 80 -1.34 0.21 0.58
CA TYR A 80 -0.51 -0.64 -0.27
C TYR A 80 0.36 -1.57 0.58
N GLY A 81 0.72 -2.72 0.02
CA GLY A 81 1.58 -3.64 0.75
C GLY A 81 2.26 -4.67 -0.14
N MET A 82 3.42 -5.14 0.31
CA MET A 82 4.23 -6.16 -0.33
C MET A 82 4.22 -7.44 0.50
N SER A 83 4.11 -8.61 -0.15
CA SER A 83 4.24 -9.92 0.50
C SER A 83 3.21 -10.08 1.65
N TRP A 84 3.64 -10.41 2.86
CA TRP A 84 2.77 -10.41 4.05
C TRP A 84 2.11 -9.06 4.30
N GLY A 85 2.75 -7.96 3.90
CA GLY A 85 2.14 -6.64 3.94
C GLY A 85 0.99 -6.48 2.95
N GLY A 86 1.04 -7.16 1.80
CA GLY A 86 -0.06 -7.21 0.84
C GLY A 86 -1.33 -7.83 1.45
N ALA A 87 -1.21 -8.93 2.19
CA ALA A 87 -2.33 -9.53 2.90
C ALA A 87 -2.89 -8.63 4.03
N GLU A 88 -2.03 -7.84 4.67
CA GLU A 88 -2.49 -6.88 5.69
C GLU A 88 -3.33 -5.74 5.09
N THR A 89 -3.16 -5.40 3.80
CA THR A 89 -4.03 -4.41 3.14
C THR A 89 -5.49 -4.84 3.16
N VAL A 90 -5.74 -6.13 2.90
CA VAL A 90 -7.10 -6.69 2.89
C VAL A 90 -7.63 -6.86 4.32
N THR A 91 -6.80 -7.38 5.23
CA THR A 91 -7.22 -7.56 6.62
C THR A 91 -7.57 -6.24 7.30
N LEU A 92 -6.79 -5.17 7.05
CA LEU A 92 -7.13 -3.84 7.56
C LEU A 92 -8.39 -3.27 6.89
N ALA A 93 -8.60 -3.53 5.60
CA ALA A 93 -9.82 -3.14 4.91
C ALA A 93 -11.07 -3.83 5.51
N GLU A 94 -10.98 -5.12 5.89
CA GLU A 94 -12.05 -5.85 6.59
C GLU A 94 -12.34 -5.27 7.98
N GLU A 95 -11.33 -4.79 8.71
CA GLU A 95 -11.52 -4.12 9.99
C GLU A 95 -12.22 -2.77 9.81
N LEU A 96 -11.77 -1.97 8.84
CA LEU A 96 -12.40 -0.69 8.49
C LEU A 96 -13.83 -0.86 7.95
N GLU A 97 -14.14 -1.97 7.26
CA GLU A 97 -15.51 -2.28 6.83
C GLU A 97 -16.44 -2.46 8.04
N LYS A 98 -15.99 -3.16 9.08
CA LYS A 98 -16.76 -3.33 10.34
C LYS A 98 -17.00 -2.01 11.05
N ASP A 99 -16.06 -1.07 10.93
CA ASP A 99 -16.20 0.28 11.46
C ASP A 99 -17.06 1.20 10.59
N GLY A 100 -17.47 0.75 9.39
CA GLY A 100 -18.23 1.53 8.43
C GLY A 100 -17.40 2.61 7.73
N ILE A 101 -16.09 2.41 7.61
CA ILE A 101 -15.15 3.37 7.03
C ILE A 101 -14.85 2.97 5.57
N PRO A 102 -15.13 3.84 4.57
CA PRO A 102 -14.83 3.58 3.17
C PRO A 102 -13.34 3.80 2.86
N MET A 103 -12.89 3.15 1.79
CA MET A 103 -11.53 3.25 1.27
C MET A 103 -11.51 3.57 -0.21
N LEU A 104 -10.53 4.33 -0.66
CA LEU A 104 -10.35 4.69 -2.07
C LEU A 104 -9.68 3.57 -2.87
N LEU A 105 -8.62 2.96 -2.31
CA LEU A 105 -7.76 2.05 -3.08
C LEU A 105 -7.00 1.10 -2.17
N THR A 106 -6.94 -0.18 -2.55
CA THR A 106 -5.97 -1.15 -2.03
C THR A 106 -5.04 -1.62 -3.15
N ILE A 107 -3.76 -1.75 -2.85
CA ILE A 107 -2.72 -2.21 -3.78
C ILE A 107 -1.95 -3.35 -3.13
N GLN A 108 -2.00 -4.52 -3.76
CA GLN A 108 -1.26 -5.69 -3.35
C GLN A 108 -0.09 -5.91 -4.32
N VAL A 109 1.12 -6.10 -3.79
CA VAL A 109 2.31 -6.47 -4.57
C VAL A 109 2.80 -7.81 -4.06
N ASP A 110 2.71 -8.83 -4.89
CA ASP A 110 3.06 -10.22 -4.62
C ASP A 110 2.60 -10.69 -3.23
N SER A 111 1.32 -10.46 -2.96
CA SER A 111 0.69 -10.66 -1.65
C SER A 111 0.71 -12.13 -1.26
N ILE A 112 1.18 -12.42 -0.06
CA ILE A 112 1.22 -13.75 0.54
C ILE A 112 0.42 -13.73 1.83
N SER A 113 -0.67 -14.49 1.88
CA SER A 113 -1.51 -14.60 3.08
C SER A 113 -0.84 -15.45 4.15
N LYS A 114 -1.03 -15.04 5.41
CA LYS A 114 -0.71 -15.87 6.57
C LYS A 114 -1.86 -16.85 6.84
N ILE A 115 -1.61 -17.83 7.72
CA ILE A 115 -2.65 -18.79 8.14
C ILE A 115 -3.88 -18.02 8.64
N ARG A 116 -5.07 -18.35 8.12
CA ARG A 116 -6.37 -17.73 8.41
C ARG A 116 -6.60 -16.33 7.84
N GLN A 117 -5.71 -15.83 6.99
CA GLN A 117 -5.98 -14.63 6.19
C GLN A 117 -6.50 -15.02 4.80
N ASN A 118 -7.36 -14.20 4.23
CA ASN A 118 -7.82 -14.32 2.86
C ASN A 118 -7.56 -13.01 2.12
N ASP A 119 -6.48 -12.95 1.37
CA ASP A 119 -6.07 -11.78 0.61
C ASP A 119 -6.61 -11.76 -0.84
N ALA A 120 -7.43 -12.76 -1.20
CA ALA A 120 -8.03 -12.87 -2.53
C ALA A 120 -9.38 -12.14 -2.66
N VAL A 121 -10.06 -11.86 -1.54
CA VAL A 121 -11.40 -11.26 -1.55
C VAL A 121 -11.35 -9.87 -0.98
N ILE A 122 -11.56 -8.86 -1.82
CA ILE A 122 -11.53 -7.46 -1.43
C ILE A 122 -12.89 -7.06 -0.85
N PRO A 123 -12.94 -6.52 0.38
CA PRO A 123 -14.19 -6.15 1.04
C PRO A 123 -14.89 -4.96 0.37
N SER A 124 -16.19 -4.85 0.62
CA SER A 124 -17.08 -3.96 -0.13
C SER A 124 -16.95 -2.47 0.21
N ASN A 125 -16.20 -2.13 1.26
CA ASN A 125 -15.87 -0.75 1.60
C ASN A 125 -14.72 -0.18 0.76
N VAL A 126 -14.04 -1.01 -0.06
CA VAL A 126 -12.95 -0.60 -0.96
C VAL A 126 -13.52 -0.24 -2.32
N ALA A 127 -13.33 1.00 -2.78
CA ALA A 127 -13.82 1.44 -4.08
C ALA A 127 -13.05 0.79 -5.24
N GLU A 128 -11.72 0.71 -5.13
CA GLU A 128 -10.86 0.14 -6.16
C GLU A 128 -9.76 -0.74 -5.57
N ALA A 129 -9.40 -1.81 -6.28
CA ALA A 129 -8.30 -2.66 -5.88
C ALA A 129 -7.48 -3.14 -7.09
N ILE A 130 -6.18 -3.33 -6.88
CA ILE A 130 -5.26 -3.85 -7.89
C ILE A 130 -4.26 -4.81 -7.25
N ASN A 131 -3.86 -5.82 -8.03
CA ASN A 131 -2.89 -6.81 -7.63
C ASN A 131 -1.78 -6.92 -8.68
N PHE A 132 -0.54 -6.86 -8.22
CA PHE A 132 0.67 -7.14 -8.99
C PHE A 132 1.24 -8.45 -8.47
N TYR A 133 1.50 -9.43 -9.31
CA TYR A 133 1.98 -10.73 -8.88
C TYR A 133 2.97 -11.33 -9.86
N GLN A 134 3.80 -12.23 -9.36
CA GLN A 134 4.64 -13.12 -10.15
C GLN A 134 4.30 -14.59 -9.83
N PRO A 135 4.33 -15.51 -10.82
CA PRO A 135 3.87 -16.87 -10.62
C PRO A 135 4.97 -17.88 -10.25
N HIS A 136 6.22 -17.47 -10.13
CA HIS A 136 7.38 -18.36 -10.08
C HIS A 136 8.01 -18.46 -8.68
N GLY A 137 8.71 -19.59 -8.45
CA GLY A 137 9.42 -19.83 -7.21
C GLY A 137 8.56 -20.37 -6.07
N LEU A 138 9.21 -20.63 -4.93
CA LEU A 138 8.55 -21.12 -3.72
C LEU A 138 7.69 -20.05 -3.03
N LEU A 139 8.11 -18.79 -3.14
CA LEU A 139 7.38 -17.64 -2.66
C LEU A 139 6.78 -16.91 -3.87
N HIS A 140 5.49 -17.01 -4.02
CA HIS A 140 4.72 -16.33 -5.04
C HIS A 140 3.42 -15.79 -4.45
N GLY A 141 2.99 -14.65 -4.95
CA GLY A 141 1.81 -13.96 -4.45
C GLY A 141 0.50 -14.54 -4.98
N GLN A 142 -0.60 -14.06 -4.41
CA GLN A 142 -1.95 -14.36 -4.83
C GLN A 142 -2.16 -13.90 -6.29
N PRO A 143 -2.46 -14.80 -7.25
CA PRO A 143 -2.56 -14.42 -8.65
C PRO A 143 -3.86 -13.66 -8.98
N ASN A 144 -4.94 -13.89 -8.23
CA ASN A 144 -6.25 -13.33 -8.55
C ASN A 144 -6.95 -12.79 -7.32
N ILE A 145 -7.12 -11.47 -7.28
CA ILE A 145 -8.06 -10.85 -6.35
C ILE A 145 -9.42 -10.64 -7.01
N ARG A 146 -10.47 -10.66 -6.22
CA ARG A 146 -11.85 -10.44 -6.65
C ARG A 146 -12.62 -9.61 -5.63
N ALA A 147 -13.59 -8.84 -6.09
CA ALA A 147 -14.47 -8.09 -5.22
C ALA A 147 -15.44 -9.04 -4.47
N ALA A 148 -15.67 -8.76 -3.19
CA ALA A 148 -16.79 -9.37 -2.44
C ALA A 148 -18.13 -8.91 -3.01
N ASP A 149 -18.23 -7.63 -3.38
CA ASP A 149 -19.38 -7.03 -4.08
C ASP A 149 -18.92 -6.24 -5.31
N ARG A 150 -19.22 -6.75 -6.49
CA ARG A 150 -18.84 -6.14 -7.78
C ARG A 150 -19.57 -4.82 -8.08
N ALA A 151 -20.67 -4.54 -7.40
CA ALA A 151 -21.36 -3.27 -7.55
C ALA A 151 -20.68 -2.13 -6.78
N ARG A 152 -19.90 -2.47 -5.76
CA ARG A 152 -19.24 -1.51 -4.86
C ARG A 152 -17.74 -1.43 -5.07
N THR A 153 -17.09 -2.52 -5.47
CA THR A 153 -15.64 -2.62 -5.61
C THR A 153 -15.24 -2.91 -7.04
N ARG A 154 -14.42 -2.05 -7.63
CA ARG A 154 -13.82 -2.25 -8.96
C ARG A 154 -12.42 -2.87 -8.83
N ILE A 155 -12.23 -4.06 -9.37
CA ILE A 155 -10.90 -4.63 -9.57
C ILE A 155 -10.28 -4.00 -10.83
N ILE A 156 -9.23 -3.20 -10.66
CA ILE A 156 -8.52 -2.54 -11.77
C ILE A 156 -7.78 -3.59 -12.60
N GLY A 157 -7.17 -4.56 -11.94
CA GLY A 157 -6.49 -5.66 -12.61
C GLY A 157 -5.77 -6.61 -11.66
N ASN A 158 -5.42 -7.76 -12.23
CA ASN A 158 -4.43 -8.70 -11.69
C ASN A 158 -3.28 -8.75 -12.69
N LEU A 159 -2.21 -8.00 -12.43
CA LEU A 159 -1.11 -7.79 -13.36
C LEU A 159 0.02 -8.78 -13.07
N ARG A 160 0.26 -9.66 -14.05
CA ARG A 160 1.32 -10.65 -13.97
C ARG A 160 2.65 -10.06 -14.43
N PHE A 161 3.70 -10.32 -13.67
CA PHE A 161 5.09 -10.04 -14.01
C PHE A 161 5.87 -11.34 -14.11
N ASP A 162 6.70 -11.45 -15.14
CA ASP A 162 7.48 -12.66 -15.40
C ASP A 162 8.97 -12.31 -15.43
N TYR A 163 9.73 -12.91 -14.52
CA TYR A 163 11.16 -12.65 -14.35
C TYR A 163 12.04 -13.81 -14.80
N GLU A 164 11.46 -14.90 -15.35
CA GLU A 164 12.26 -16.01 -15.91
C GLU A 164 13.01 -15.57 -17.16
N ASP A 165 12.29 -14.90 -18.08
CA ASP A 165 12.87 -14.41 -19.33
C ASP A 165 13.51 -13.03 -19.20
N HIS A 166 13.09 -12.22 -18.22
CA HIS A 166 13.54 -10.84 -18.02
C HIS A 166 13.94 -10.58 -16.56
N PRO A 167 15.03 -11.22 -16.07
CA PRO A 167 15.45 -11.08 -14.68
C PRO A 167 15.89 -9.64 -14.35
N ILE A 168 15.55 -9.20 -13.13
CA ILE A 168 15.92 -7.89 -12.60
C ILE A 168 17.05 -8.04 -11.59
N LYS A 169 18.05 -7.14 -11.67
CA LYS A 169 19.13 -7.08 -10.70
C LYS A 169 18.67 -6.36 -9.44
N CYS A 170 18.72 -7.05 -8.32
CA CYS A 170 18.33 -6.56 -6.99
C CYS A 170 19.55 -6.56 -6.03
N ASP A 171 20.66 -5.97 -6.47
CA ASP A 171 21.97 -6.07 -5.75
C ASP A 171 21.95 -5.42 -4.36
N GLN A 172 21.00 -4.52 -4.09
CA GLN A 172 20.76 -3.89 -2.78
C GLN A 172 20.13 -4.84 -1.76
N TYR A 173 19.53 -5.96 -2.20
CA TYR A 173 18.91 -6.95 -1.32
C TYR A 173 19.92 -7.98 -0.84
N LEU A 174 19.67 -8.60 0.31
CA LEU A 174 20.54 -9.63 0.88
C LEU A 174 20.63 -10.85 -0.05
N TRP A 175 21.80 -11.46 -0.12
CA TRP A 175 22.06 -12.54 -1.07
C TRP A 175 21.09 -13.74 -0.94
N TYR A 176 20.66 -14.04 0.28
CA TYR A 176 19.74 -15.15 0.52
C TYR A 176 18.30 -14.85 0.00
N ASP A 177 17.85 -13.60 0.05
CA ASP A 177 16.57 -13.21 -0.55
C ASP A 177 16.60 -13.39 -2.07
N ARG A 178 17.73 -13.02 -2.69
CA ARG A 178 17.98 -13.17 -4.12
C ARG A 178 18.10 -14.63 -4.59
N VAL A 179 18.42 -15.56 -3.69
CA VAL A 179 18.59 -16.99 -4.01
C VAL A 179 17.32 -17.77 -3.69
N PHE A 180 16.76 -17.63 -2.50
CA PHE A 180 15.61 -18.43 -2.05
C PHE A 180 14.25 -17.85 -2.40
N ALA A 181 14.19 -16.54 -2.61
CA ALA A 181 12.98 -15.81 -2.95
C ALA A 181 13.16 -14.97 -4.22
N LYS A 182 13.87 -15.48 -5.23
CA LYS A 182 14.35 -14.72 -6.39
C LYS A 182 13.24 -13.88 -7.03
N SER A 183 12.23 -14.49 -7.62
CA SER A 183 11.17 -13.75 -8.34
C SER A 183 10.33 -12.87 -7.41
N HIS A 184 10.18 -13.25 -6.14
CA HIS A 184 9.56 -12.44 -5.10
C HIS A 184 10.38 -11.17 -4.78
N THR A 185 11.71 -11.28 -4.76
CA THR A 185 12.61 -10.14 -4.60
C THR A 185 12.65 -9.29 -5.87
N GLU A 186 12.59 -9.91 -7.05
CA GLU A 186 12.59 -9.20 -8.33
C GLU A 186 11.36 -8.29 -8.47
N ILE A 187 10.16 -8.75 -8.16
CA ILE A 187 8.96 -7.90 -8.21
C ILE A 187 9.00 -6.78 -7.15
N GLU A 188 9.60 -7.05 -5.99
CA GLU A 188 9.77 -6.01 -4.96
C GLU A 188 10.76 -4.91 -5.39
N CYS A 189 11.81 -5.26 -6.11
CA CYS A 189 12.81 -4.28 -6.55
C CYS A 189 12.55 -3.72 -7.96
N ASP A 190 11.50 -4.17 -8.66
CA ASP A 190 11.18 -3.73 -10.02
C ASP A 190 10.69 -2.28 -10.05
N PRO A 191 11.44 -1.35 -10.64
CA PRO A 191 11.04 0.05 -10.73
C PRO A 191 9.75 0.26 -11.54
N SER A 192 9.45 -0.64 -12.48
CA SER A 192 8.26 -0.54 -13.33
C SER A 192 6.98 -0.84 -12.55
N VAL A 193 7.03 -1.80 -11.62
CA VAL A 193 5.94 -2.10 -10.69
C VAL A 193 5.68 -0.90 -9.78
N TRP A 194 6.71 -0.43 -9.10
CA TRP A 194 6.56 0.64 -8.11
C TRP A 194 6.22 2.00 -8.71
N LYS A 195 6.64 2.26 -9.96
CA LYS A 195 6.16 3.41 -10.73
C LYS A 195 4.66 3.34 -10.99
N GLN A 196 4.13 2.16 -11.33
CA GLN A 196 2.69 1.98 -11.51
C GLN A 196 1.93 2.14 -10.19
N VAL A 197 2.45 1.55 -9.10
CA VAL A 197 1.91 1.74 -7.74
C VAL A 197 1.85 3.23 -7.38
N GLU A 198 2.94 3.96 -7.58
CA GLU A 198 3.02 5.39 -7.32
C GLU A 198 2.01 6.19 -8.15
N LEU A 199 1.90 5.93 -9.46
CA LEU A 199 0.95 6.60 -10.34
C LEU A 199 -0.50 6.36 -9.91
N LEU A 200 -0.85 5.16 -9.50
CA LEU A 200 -2.18 4.83 -8.99
C LEU A 200 -2.49 5.59 -7.69
N ILE A 201 -1.56 5.63 -6.75
CA ILE A 201 -1.72 6.42 -5.52
C ILE A 201 -1.91 7.89 -5.87
N ARG A 202 -1.00 8.47 -6.67
CA ARG A 202 -1.06 9.88 -7.08
C ARG A 202 -2.36 10.25 -7.79
N SER A 203 -2.98 9.32 -8.53
CA SER A 203 -4.27 9.55 -9.20
C SER A 203 -5.43 9.80 -8.22
N LYS A 204 -5.26 9.46 -6.95
CA LYS A 204 -6.24 9.66 -5.87
C LYS A 204 -5.89 10.83 -4.94
N LEU A 205 -4.70 11.39 -5.09
CA LEU A 205 -4.23 12.51 -4.27
C LEU A 205 -4.64 13.87 -4.89
N PRO A 206 -4.69 14.94 -4.10
CA PRO A 206 -4.78 16.29 -4.64
C PRO A 206 -3.57 16.59 -5.53
N PRO A 207 -3.62 17.60 -6.39
CA PRO A 207 -2.43 18.07 -7.12
C PRO A 207 -1.29 18.34 -6.15
N ALA A 208 -0.07 17.88 -6.49
CA ALA A 208 1.11 18.17 -5.67
C ALA A 208 1.32 19.69 -5.62
N THR A 209 1.54 20.24 -4.44
CA THR A 209 1.91 21.64 -4.29
C THR A 209 3.28 21.85 -4.94
N PRO A 210 3.44 22.75 -5.92
CA PRO A 210 4.76 23.01 -6.49
C PRO A 210 5.68 23.44 -5.34
N GLY A 211 6.73 22.65 -5.09
CA GLY A 211 7.74 23.04 -4.11
C GLY A 211 8.23 24.44 -4.48
N THR A 212 8.20 25.36 -3.53
CA THR A 212 8.87 26.66 -3.63
C THR A 212 10.35 26.36 -3.87
N SER A 213 10.75 26.33 -5.14
CA SER A 213 12.15 26.42 -5.50
C SER A 213 12.62 27.78 -4.98
N THR A 214 13.31 27.78 -3.85
CA THR A 214 14.12 28.90 -3.42
C THR A 214 15.20 29.09 -4.47
N GLU A 215 14.90 29.89 -5.50
CA GLU A 215 15.94 30.54 -6.28
C GLU A 215 16.76 31.36 -5.27
N SER A 216 17.94 30.84 -4.94
CA SER A 216 18.99 31.64 -4.31
C SER A 216 19.40 32.71 -5.29
N ARG A 217 18.79 33.89 -5.22
CA ARG A 217 19.39 35.11 -5.76
C ARG A 217 20.64 35.35 -4.96
N ASN A 218 21.77 34.97 -5.49
CA ASN A 218 23.05 35.52 -5.06
C ASN A 218 23.17 36.94 -5.61
N PRO A 219 23.57 37.88 -4.77
CA PRO A 219 23.85 39.25 -5.14
C PRO A 219 25.14 39.42 -5.99
#